data_fda0c3af991dfe0c9fe9c6f00cd1c990
#
_entry.id   fda0c3af991dfe0c9fe9c6f00cd1c990
#
_cell.length_a   1.000
_cell.length_b   1.000
_cell.length_c   1.000
_cell.angle_alpha   90.00
_cell.angle_beta   90.00
_cell.angle_gamma   90.00
#
_symmetry.space_group_name_H-M   'P 1'
#
loop_
_entity.id
_entity.type
_entity.pdbx_description
1 polymer ?
#
loop_
_entity_poly.entity_id
_entity_poly.type
_entity_poly.pdbx_seq_one_letter_code
_entity_poly.pdbx_strand_id
1 'polypeptide(L)'
;MRACILKVNMVLAGKNYDTPSTPKVVGETTAKVLKEHVPTDLAGVVFLSGGQTVEQATDNLAKIEKNGPFPWPVTFSFARALQDPALYAWAGNNANTDTARQAFLARLKANAEALKAQG
;
A
#
# COMPACT_ATOMS: atom_id res chain seq x y z
N MET A 1 -11.08 -8.71 -19.30
CA MET A 1 -10.40 -8.14 -18.10
C MET A 1 -9.04 -7.50 -18.38
N ARG A 2 -8.48 -7.69 -19.58
CA ARG A 2 -7.14 -7.18 -19.95
C ARG A 2 -6.97 -5.65 -19.86
N ALA A 3 -8.07 -4.91 -19.95
CA ALA A 3 -8.03 -3.44 -19.88
C ALA A 3 -8.43 -2.89 -18.51
N CYS A 4 -8.56 -3.75 -17.49
CA CYS A 4 -9.00 -3.36 -16.15
C CYS A 4 -7.86 -3.47 -15.14
N ILE A 5 -7.77 -2.46 -14.28
CA ILE A 5 -6.91 -2.48 -13.09
C ILE A 5 -7.83 -2.54 -11.87
N LEU A 6 -7.59 -3.49 -11.00
CA LEU A 6 -8.34 -3.61 -9.76
C LEU A 6 -7.66 -2.78 -8.67
N LYS A 7 -8.38 -1.83 -8.11
CA LYS A 7 -7.93 -1.10 -6.92
C LYS A 7 -8.70 -1.61 -5.70
N VAL A 8 -7.97 -2.17 -4.75
CA VAL A 8 -8.57 -2.89 -3.60
C VAL A 8 -7.84 -2.54 -2.31
N ASN A 9 -8.53 -2.72 -1.19
CA ASN A 9 -7.90 -2.63 0.12
C ASN A 9 -7.18 -3.95 0.45
N MET A 10 -6.26 -3.86 1.37
CA MET A 10 -5.64 -5.04 1.99
C MET A 10 -6.62 -5.67 2.98
N VAL A 11 -6.44 -6.95 3.27
CA VAL A 11 -7.27 -7.65 4.26
C VAL A 11 -6.77 -7.27 5.65
N LEU A 12 -7.52 -6.42 6.32
CA LEU A 12 -7.21 -5.87 7.64
C LEU A 12 -8.21 -6.37 8.67
N ALA A 13 -7.82 -6.39 9.95
CA ALA A 13 -8.75 -6.60 11.04
C ALA A 13 -9.82 -5.50 11.03
N GLY A 14 -11.04 -5.85 11.44
CA GLY A 14 -12.13 -4.88 11.56
C GLY A 14 -11.77 -3.73 12.50
N LYS A 15 -12.33 -2.56 12.24
CA LYS A 15 -12.02 -1.33 13.00
C LYS A 15 -12.25 -1.48 14.51
N ASN A 16 -13.24 -2.27 14.89
CA ASN A 16 -13.61 -2.48 16.29
C ASN A 16 -13.07 -3.78 16.87
N TYR A 17 -12.15 -4.44 16.16
CA TYR A 17 -11.52 -5.65 16.64
C TYR A 17 -10.36 -5.30 17.59
N ASP A 18 -10.28 -5.99 18.72
CA ASP A 18 -9.37 -5.65 19.80
C ASP A 18 -7.89 -5.86 19.45
N THR A 19 -7.61 -6.79 18.54
CA THR A 19 -6.23 -7.14 18.16
C THR A 19 -5.95 -6.69 16.74
N PRO A 20 -5.04 -5.71 16.53
CA PRO A 20 -4.64 -5.30 15.18
C PRO A 20 -4.00 -6.46 14.42
N SER A 21 -4.21 -6.52 13.11
CA SER A 21 -3.52 -7.47 12.24
C SER A 21 -2.03 -7.16 12.16
N THR A 22 -1.20 -8.19 12.25
CA THR A 22 0.24 -8.03 11.98
C THR A 22 0.49 -7.92 10.47
N PRO A 23 1.59 -7.28 10.04
CA PRO A 23 1.93 -7.23 8.61
C PRO A 23 2.05 -8.61 7.97
N LYS A 24 2.54 -9.60 8.70
CA LYS A 24 2.63 -10.99 8.23
C LYS A 24 1.25 -11.54 7.88
N VAL A 25 0.29 -11.42 8.77
CA VAL A 25 -1.07 -11.92 8.57
C VAL A 25 -1.75 -11.17 7.42
N VAL A 26 -1.62 -9.86 7.37
CA VAL A 26 -2.16 -9.04 6.27
C VAL A 26 -1.58 -9.49 4.94
N GLY A 27 -0.27 -9.66 4.87
CA GLY A 27 0.42 -10.08 3.64
C GLY A 27 -0.04 -11.45 3.16
N GLU A 28 -0.04 -12.44 4.04
CA GLU A 28 -0.44 -13.82 3.71
C GLU A 28 -1.91 -13.90 3.29
N THR A 29 -2.80 -13.28 4.05
CA THR A 29 -4.24 -13.34 3.80
C THR A 29 -4.61 -12.59 2.52
N THR A 30 -4.06 -11.39 2.32
CA THR A 30 -4.31 -10.60 1.11
C THR A 30 -3.83 -11.35 -0.13
N ALA A 31 -2.62 -11.88 -0.11
CA ALA A 31 -2.07 -12.64 -1.23
C ALA A 31 -2.92 -13.86 -1.55
N LYS A 32 -3.36 -14.59 -0.54
CA LYS A 32 -4.22 -15.77 -0.70
C LYS A 32 -5.54 -15.42 -1.38
N VAL A 33 -6.24 -14.40 -0.87
CA VAL A 33 -7.52 -13.97 -1.44
C VAL A 33 -7.36 -13.54 -2.89
N LEU A 34 -6.31 -12.77 -3.21
CA LEU A 34 -6.06 -12.32 -4.57
C LEU A 34 -5.80 -13.50 -5.52
N LYS A 35 -4.94 -14.43 -5.11
CA LYS A 35 -4.60 -15.59 -5.94
C LYS A 35 -5.80 -16.52 -6.19
N GLU A 36 -6.70 -16.63 -5.23
CA GLU A 36 -7.85 -17.50 -5.33
C GLU A 36 -9.01 -16.89 -6.13
N HIS A 37 -9.17 -15.56 -6.08
CA HIS A 37 -10.39 -14.92 -6.55
C HIS A 37 -10.22 -13.91 -7.69
N VAL A 38 -9.00 -13.45 -7.96
CA VAL A 38 -8.76 -12.44 -9.00
C VAL A 38 -8.38 -13.13 -10.32
N PRO A 39 -9.07 -12.80 -11.43
CA PRO A 39 -8.73 -13.39 -12.74
C PRO A 39 -7.27 -13.11 -13.13
N THR A 40 -6.63 -14.13 -13.70
CA THR A 40 -5.20 -14.03 -14.07
C THR A 40 -4.95 -13.12 -15.27
N ASP A 41 -5.97 -12.82 -16.06
CA ASP A 41 -5.88 -11.95 -17.24
C ASP A 41 -6.15 -10.46 -16.92
N LEU A 42 -6.25 -10.10 -15.65
CA LEU A 42 -6.38 -8.71 -15.22
C LEU A 42 -5.10 -7.92 -15.55
N ALA A 43 -5.23 -6.64 -15.93
CA ALA A 43 -4.08 -5.82 -16.30
C ALA A 43 -3.16 -5.48 -15.13
N GLY A 44 -3.70 -5.39 -13.91
CA GLY A 44 -2.92 -5.11 -12.72
C GLY A 44 -3.77 -5.00 -11.47
N VAL A 45 -3.11 -5.04 -10.33
CA VAL A 45 -3.73 -4.84 -9.01
C VAL A 45 -2.99 -3.73 -8.30
N VAL A 46 -3.72 -2.75 -7.78
CA VAL A 46 -3.16 -1.68 -6.97
C VAL A 46 -3.89 -1.60 -5.64
N PHE A 47 -3.15 -1.29 -4.58
CA PHE A 47 -3.71 -1.21 -3.24
C PHE A 47 -4.01 0.23 -2.84
N LEU A 48 -5.14 0.43 -2.15
CA LEU A 48 -5.38 1.64 -1.38
C LEU A 48 -4.85 1.46 0.05
N SER A 49 -4.70 2.56 0.78
CA SER A 49 -4.15 2.54 2.15
C SER A 49 -5.19 2.82 3.23
N GLY A 50 -6.48 2.76 2.90
CA GLY A 50 -7.55 3.07 3.84
C GLY A 50 -7.51 2.25 5.11
N GLY A 51 -7.71 2.89 6.25
CA GLY A 51 -7.71 2.25 7.56
C GLY A 51 -6.32 1.94 8.13
N GLN A 52 -5.25 2.43 7.50
CA GLN A 52 -3.87 2.18 7.90
C GLN A 52 -3.11 3.47 8.16
N THR A 53 -2.13 3.42 9.07
CA THR A 53 -1.13 4.49 9.17
C THR A 53 -0.20 4.44 7.96
N VAL A 54 0.60 5.49 7.79
CA VAL A 54 1.59 5.60 6.70
C VAL A 54 2.56 4.41 6.73
N GLU A 55 3.05 4.08 7.91
CA GLU A 55 4.00 2.99 8.13
C GLU A 55 3.34 1.62 7.93
N GLN A 56 2.15 1.43 8.46
CA GLN A 56 1.40 0.18 8.27
C GLN A 56 1.17 -0.13 6.80
N ALA A 57 0.78 0.87 6.01
CA ALA A 57 0.55 0.69 4.58
C ALA A 57 1.82 0.21 3.86
N THR A 58 2.97 0.79 4.20
CA THR A 58 4.27 0.39 3.63
C THR A 58 4.67 -1.02 4.06
N ASP A 59 4.57 -1.33 5.35
CA ASP A 59 4.97 -2.64 5.89
C ASP A 59 4.07 -3.75 5.35
N ASN A 60 2.77 -3.50 5.29
CA ASN A 60 1.82 -4.46 4.77
C ASN A 60 2.04 -4.70 3.27
N LEU A 61 2.32 -3.65 2.50
CA LEU A 61 2.66 -3.77 1.08
C LEU A 61 3.89 -4.66 0.88
N ALA A 62 4.94 -4.45 1.67
CA ALA A 62 6.15 -5.26 1.61
C ALA A 62 5.85 -6.74 1.90
N LYS A 63 4.99 -7.01 2.88
CA LYS A 63 4.62 -8.39 3.22
C LYS A 63 3.76 -9.05 2.14
N ILE A 64 2.88 -8.30 1.49
CA ILE A 64 2.13 -8.80 0.34
C ILE A 64 3.09 -9.18 -0.79
N GLU A 65 4.05 -8.32 -1.11
CA GLU A 65 5.03 -8.58 -2.16
C GLU A 65 5.87 -9.83 -1.87
N LYS A 66 6.21 -10.09 -0.62
CA LYS A 66 6.93 -11.31 -0.23
C LYS A 66 6.16 -12.60 -0.48
N ASN A 67 4.86 -12.53 -0.62
CA ASN A 67 4.02 -13.69 -0.95
C ASN A 67 3.83 -13.86 -2.46
N GLY A 68 4.52 -13.05 -3.27
CA GLY A 68 4.58 -13.24 -4.73
C GLY A 68 5.41 -14.47 -5.12
N PRO A 69 5.56 -14.70 -6.43
CA PRO A 69 5.10 -13.83 -7.52
C PRO A 69 3.58 -13.90 -7.73
N PHE A 70 3.05 -12.86 -8.40
CA PHE A 70 1.66 -12.76 -8.78
C PHE A 70 1.52 -12.81 -10.31
N PRO A 71 0.38 -13.28 -10.86
CA PRO A 71 0.18 -13.30 -12.31
C PRO A 71 -0.01 -11.91 -12.93
N TRP A 72 -0.21 -10.87 -12.12
CA TRP A 72 -0.38 -9.48 -12.55
C TRP A 72 0.65 -8.59 -11.89
N PRO A 73 0.96 -7.43 -12.51
CA PRO A 73 1.69 -6.38 -11.80
C PRO A 73 0.92 -5.94 -10.56
N VAL A 74 1.64 -5.77 -9.46
CA VAL A 74 1.09 -5.31 -8.17
C VAL A 74 1.83 -4.06 -7.76
N THR A 75 1.10 -3.00 -7.41
CA THR A 75 1.69 -1.76 -6.93
C THR A 75 0.75 -1.03 -5.97
N PHE A 76 1.16 0.11 -5.49
CA PHE A 76 0.36 0.94 -4.60
C PHE A 76 -0.29 2.10 -5.35
N SER A 77 -1.49 2.47 -4.89
CA SER A 77 -2.19 3.70 -5.32
C SER A 77 -2.70 4.38 -4.05
N PHE A 78 -1.75 4.77 -3.21
CA PHE A 78 -2.02 5.39 -1.91
C PHE A 78 -2.29 6.89 -2.10
N ALA A 79 -3.24 7.42 -1.34
CA ALA A 79 -3.46 8.86 -1.23
C ALA A 79 -2.85 9.38 0.07
N ARG A 80 -3.55 9.21 1.19
CA ARG A 80 -3.09 9.75 2.49
C ARG A 80 -1.75 9.19 2.96
N ALA A 81 -1.47 7.92 2.69
CA ALA A 81 -0.20 7.31 3.08
C ALA A 81 1.02 7.92 2.37
N LEU A 82 0.81 8.62 1.26
CA LEU A 82 1.86 9.39 0.58
C LEU A 82 1.79 10.88 0.94
N GLN A 83 0.59 11.43 1.04
CA GLN A 83 0.35 12.87 1.09
C GLN A 83 0.32 13.45 2.49
N ASP A 84 -0.15 12.69 3.49
CA ASP A 84 -0.35 13.22 4.85
C ASP A 84 0.94 13.76 5.46
N PRO A 85 2.09 13.08 5.42
CA PRO A 85 3.33 13.66 5.96
C PRO A 85 3.73 14.95 5.27
N ALA A 86 3.52 15.07 3.96
CA ALA A 86 3.80 16.29 3.22
C ALA A 86 2.85 17.42 3.62
N LEU A 87 1.56 17.10 3.77
CA LEU A 87 0.55 18.05 4.18
C LEU A 87 0.83 18.62 5.58
N TYR A 88 1.18 17.76 6.52
CA TYR A 88 1.55 18.19 7.88
C TYR A 88 2.83 19.02 7.88
N ALA A 89 3.85 18.63 7.12
CA ALA A 89 5.09 19.38 7.00
C ALA A 89 4.87 20.75 6.36
N TRP A 90 3.98 20.85 5.37
CA TRP A 90 3.62 22.10 4.72
C TRP A 90 2.87 23.04 5.67
N ALA A 91 1.89 22.54 6.41
CA ALA A 91 1.10 23.29 7.40
C ALA A 91 0.47 24.58 6.85
N GLY A 92 0.18 24.62 5.53
CA GLY A 92 -0.39 25.81 4.89
C GLY A 92 0.58 26.96 4.67
N ASN A 93 1.87 26.77 4.91
CA ASN A 93 2.89 27.80 4.79
C ASN A 93 3.86 27.50 3.65
N ASN A 94 3.92 28.38 2.66
CA ASN A 94 4.79 28.20 1.49
C ASN A 94 6.28 28.20 1.80
N ALA A 95 6.69 28.72 2.96
CA ALA A 95 8.08 28.61 3.44
C ALA A 95 8.48 27.14 3.72
N ASN A 96 7.50 26.25 3.93
CA ASN A 96 7.72 24.83 4.21
C ASN A 96 7.65 23.95 2.95
N THR A 97 7.62 24.54 1.76
CA THR A 97 7.43 23.79 0.49
C THR A 97 8.49 22.72 0.29
N ASP A 98 9.76 23.04 0.51
CA ASP A 98 10.85 22.06 0.33
C ASP A 98 10.79 20.93 1.34
N THR A 99 10.48 21.24 2.61
CA THR A 99 10.28 20.22 3.65
C THR A 99 9.12 19.30 3.29
N ALA A 100 8.02 19.85 2.78
CA ALA A 100 6.86 19.06 2.34
C ALA A 100 7.22 18.15 1.15
N ARG A 101 7.98 18.65 0.18
CA ARG A 101 8.45 17.83 -0.96
C ARG A 101 9.32 16.68 -0.49
N GLN A 102 10.23 16.93 0.42
CA GLN A 102 11.10 15.89 0.98
C GLN A 102 10.30 14.82 1.72
N ALA A 103 9.29 15.22 2.51
CA ALA A 103 8.40 14.30 3.20
C ALA A 103 7.64 13.40 2.21
N PHE A 104 7.15 13.97 1.12
CA PHE A 104 6.46 13.22 0.07
C PHE A 104 7.39 12.23 -0.62
N LEU A 105 8.58 12.68 -1.01
CA LEU A 105 9.58 11.83 -1.66
C LEU A 105 10.03 10.67 -0.75
N ALA A 106 10.16 10.92 0.56
CA ALA A 106 10.50 9.87 1.51
C ALA A 106 9.45 8.75 1.51
N ARG A 107 8.16 9.10 1.46
CA ARG A 107 7.09 8.10 1.41
C ARG A 107 7.03 7.37 0.07
N LEU A 108 7.23 8.07 -1.04
CA LEU A 108 7.32 7.43 -2.36
C LEU A 108 8.45 6.42 -2.39
N LYS A 109 9.62 6.80 -1.90
CA LYS A 109 10.79 5.93 -1.85
C LYS A 109 10.54 4.70 -0.97
N ALA A 110 9.97 4.89 0.22
CA ALA A 110 9.68 3.78 1.13
C ALA A 110 8.73 2.76 0.51
N ASN A 111 7.69 3.22 -0.18
CA ASN A 111 6.74 2.33 -0.84
C ASN A 111 7.33 1.68 -2.10
N ALA A 112 8.15 2.39 -2.86
CA ALA A 112 8.86 1.81 -3.99
C ALA A 112 9.82 0.69 -3.54
N GLU A 113 10.51 0.89 -2.42
CA GLU A 113 11.37 -0.14 -1.83
C GLU A 113 10.55 -1.34 -1.33
N ALA A 114 9.36 -1.11 -0.78
CA ALA A 114 8.45 -2.19 -0.36
C ALA A 114 8.09 -3.12 -1.53
N LEU A 115 7.93 -2.57 -2.74
CA LEU A 115 7.63 -3.36 -3.94
C LEU A 115 8.79 -4.26 -4.36
N LYS A 116 10.01 -4.00 -3.91
CA LYS A 116 11.18 -4.82 -4.20
C LYS A 116 11.33 -6.00 -3.24
N ALA A 117 10.48 -6.11 -2.22
CA ALA A 117 10.54 -7.16 -1.20
C ALA A 117 9.96 -8.49 -1.69
N GLN A 118 10.20 -8.86 -2.93
CA GLN A 118 9.68 -10.09 -3.54
C GLN A 118 10.30 -11.33 -2.90
N GLY A 119 9.44 -12.28 -2.62
CA GLY A 119 9.83 -13.56 -2.06
C GLY A 119 10.39 -14.55 -3.05
#